data_63ceefef6e8c98e868bcb4bae7a98b1b
#
_entry.id   63ceefef6e8c98e868bcb4bae7a98b1b
#
_cell.length_a   1.000
_cell.length_b   1.000
_cell.length_c   1.000
_cell.angle_alpha   90.00
_cell.angle_beta   90.00
_cell.angle_gamma   90.00
#
_symmetry.space_group_name_H-M   'P 1'
#
loop_
_entity.id
_entity.type
_entity.pdbx_description
1 polymer ?
#
loop_
_entity_poly.entity_id
_entity_poly.type
_entity_poly.pdbx_seq_one_letter_code
_entity_poly.pdbx_strand_id
1 'polypeptide(L)'
;MLKRGSSYEAIQKAFRWKIPAKYNIGVDACDKYAALTPDAPALIDLDPSGAQKPISFSELKQHSNKLANALLAKGLKVGDRVAILLPQCPETAIAHIACYKAGLIAVPLFTLFGEDALSFRLAASGARALI
;
A
#
# COMPACT_ATOMS: atom_id res chain seq x y z
N MET A 1 9.50 16.16 3.42
CA MET A 1 10.79 15.88 4.10
C MET A 1 11.04 16.99 5.12
N LEU A 2 11.51 16.64 6.32
CA LEU A 2 11.89 17.62 7.35
C LEU A 2 13.05 18.48 6.87
N LYS A 3 12.98 19.79 7.08
CA LYS A 3 14.10 20.68 6.81
C LYS A 3 15.21 20.44 7.85
N ARG A 4 16.46 20.45 7.41
CA ARG A 4 17.60 20.37 8.33
C ARG A 4 17.60 21.61 9.24
N GLY A 5 17.92 21.45 10.51
CA GLY A 5 18.05 22.51 11.49
C GLY A 5 19.30 22.31 12.35
N SER A 6 19.70 23.34 13.09
CA SER A 6 20.88 23.31 13.96
C SER A 6 20.69 22.50 15.24
N SER A 7 19.45 22.27 15.68
CA SER A 7 19.10 21.46 16.85
C SER A 7 17.70 20.84 16.68
N TYR A 8 17.38 19.88 17.56
CA TYR A 8 16.05 19.28 17.62
C TYR A 8 14.96 20.34 17.85
N GLU A 9 15.17 21.25 18.80
CA GLU A 9 14.23 22.31 19.15
C GLU A 9 13.99 23.26 17.96
N ALA A 10 15.05 23.58 17.20
CA ALA A 10 14.94 24.41 16.01
C ALA A 10 14.10 23.72 14.92
N ILE A 11 14.29 22.40 14.72
CA ILE A 11 13.51 21.61 13.76
C ILE A 11 12.05 21.54 14.20
N GLN A 12 11.78 21.25 15.46
CA GLN A 12 10.43 21.16 16.02
C GLN A 12 9.68 22.49 15.91
N LYS A 13 10.35 23.61 16.28
CA LYS A 13 9.77 24.95 16.21
C LYS A 13 9.44 25.38 14.77
N ALA A 14 10.27 24.98 13.81
CA ALA A 14 10.10 25.32 12.39
C ALA A 14 9.11 24.39 11.65
N PHE A 15 8.80 23.23 12.24
CA PHE A 15 7.91 22.27 11.59
C PHE A 15 6.46 22.76 11.55
N ARG A 16 5.84 22.62 10.39
CA ARG A 16 4.40 22.88 10.20
C ARG A 16 3.85 21.78 9.29
N TRP A 17 2.72 21.21 9.69
CA TRP A 17 1.96 20.30 8.85
C TRP A 17 1.44 21.03 7.62
N LYS A 18 1.68 20.43 6.45
CA LYS A 18 1.07 20.84 5.19
C LYS A 18 0.22 19.66 4.71
N ILE A 19 -1.02 19.63 5.16
CA ILE A 19 -1.96 18.57 4.83
C ILE A 19 -2.78 19.05 3.63
N PRO A 20 -2.67 18.43 2.46
CA PRO A 20 -3.50 18.80 1.30
C PRO A 20 -4.96 18.43 1.56
N ALA A 21 -5.88 19.24 1.03
CA ALA A 21 -7.33 18.99 1.17
C ALA A 21 -7.75 17.66 0.50
N LYS A 22 -7.04 17.25 -0.54
CA LYS A 22 -7.21 15.95 -1.22
C LYS A 22 -5.86 15.28 -1.32
N TYR A 23 -5.77 14.05 -0.85
CA TYR A 23 -4.54 13.27 -0.89
C TYR A 23 -4.86 11.78 -1.11
N ASN A 24 -4.08 11.14 -1.95
CA ASN A 24 -4.15 9.70 -2.19
C ASN A 24 -2.75 9.10 -2.04
N ILE A 25 -2.57 8.26 -1.02
CA ILE A 25 -1.29 7.62 -0.70
C ILE A 25 -0.78 6.78 -1.88
N GLY A 26 -1.66 6.03 -2.55
CA GLY A 26 -1.28 5.18 -3.68
C GLY A 26 -0.77 5.98 -4.88
N VAL A 27 -1.36 7.14 -5.12
CA VAL A 27 -0.90 8.06 -6.18
C VAL A 27 0.46 8.67 -5.82
N ASP A 28 0.62 9.16 -4.59
CA ASP A 28 1.89 9.80 -4.17
C ASP A 28 3.05 8.80 -4.05
N ALA A 29 2.78 7.59 -3.54
CA ALA A 29 3.82 6.57 -3.34
C ALA A 29 4.16 5.77 -4.62
N CYS A 30 3.26 5.71 -5.60
CA CYS A 30 3.43 4.87 -6.78
C CYS A 30 3.31 5.65 -8.09
N ASP A 31 2.14 6.24 -8.39
CA ASP A 31 1.86 6.81 -9.71
C ASP A 31 2.75 8.00 -10.05
N LYS A 32 3.06 8.81 -9.07
CA LYS A 32 3.99 9.92 -9.19
C LYS A 32 5.38 9.46 -9.65
N TYR A 33 5.90 8.40 -9.04
CA TYR A 33 7.21 7.85 -9.43
C TYR A 33 7.14 7.10 -10.76
N ALA A 34 6.03 6.42 -11.04
CA ALA A 34 5.80 5.81 -12.35
C ALA A 34 5.75 6.85 -13.49
N ALA A 35 5.40 8.11 -13.19
CA ALA A 35 5.45 9.19 -14.17
C ALA A 35 6.84 9.84 -14.29
N LEU A 36 7.61 9.90 -13.18
CA LEU A 36 8.92 10.55 -13.15
C LEU A 36 10.06 9.60 -13.56
N THR A 37 10.01 8.37 -13.09
CA THR A 37 11.06 7.34 -13.24
C THR A 37 10.42 5.96 -13.43
N PRO A 38 9.73 5.71 -14.57
CA PRO A 38 8.91 4.51 -14.76
C PRO A 38 9.69 3.19 -14.59
N ASP A 39 10.93 3.16 -15.04
CA ASP A 39 11.78 1.96 -15.05
C ASP A 39 12.61 1.80 -13.76
N ALA A 40 12.56 2.78 -12.84
CA ALA A 40 13.25 2.65 -11.56
C ALA A 40 12.61 1.53 -10.72
N PRO A 41 13.41 0.76 -9.96
CA PRO A 41 12.88 -0.30 -9.11
C PRO A 41 12.02 0.29 -7.98
N ALA A 42 10.76 -0.13 -7.91
CA ALA A 42 9.85 0.16 -6.82
C ALA A 42 9.95 -0.89 -5.71
N LEU A 43 10.19 -2.14 -6.10
CA LEU A 43 10.34 -3.29 -5.21
C LEU A 43 11.50 -4.14 -5.71
N ILE A 44 12.17 -4.81 -4.79
CA ILE A 44 13.16 -5.85 -5.09
C ILE A 44 12.67 -7.11 -4.36
N ASP A 45 12.16 -8.06 -5.13
CA ASP A 45 11.76 -9.36 -4.62
C ASP A 45 12.99 -10.26 -4.51
N LEU A 46 13.17 -10.88 -3.36
CA LEU A 46 14.27 -11.79 -3.07
C LEU A 46 13.71 -13.20 -2.95
N ASP A 47 14.12 -14.08 -3.83
CA ASP A 47 13.79 -15.50 -3.68
C ASP A 47 14.65 -16.19 -2.60
N PRO A 48 14.30 -17.42 -2.19
CA PRO A 48 15.07 -18.16 -1.19
C PRO A 48 16.53 -18.42 -1.56
N SER A 49 16.89 -18.35 -2.86
CA SER A 49 18.29 -18.47 -3.31
C SER A 49 19.07 -17.16 -3.21
N GLY A 50 18.37 -16.05 -2.89
CA GLY A 50 18.93 -14.70 -2.89
C GLY A 50 18.94 -14.02 -4.25
N ALA A 51 18.35 -14.63 -5.27
CA ALA A 51 18.21 -13.97 -6.56
C ALA A 51 17.22 -12.79 -6.46
N GLN A 52 17.61 -11.67 -7.07
CA GLN A 52 16.85 -10.43 -7.03
C GLN A 52 15.98 -10.29 -8.28
N LYS A 53 14.71 -10.04 -8.07
CA LYS A 53 13.77 -9.73 -9.14
C LYS A 53 13.20 -8.33 -8.92
N PRO A 54 13.73 -7.30 -9.61
CA PRO A 54 13.22 -5.95 -9.49
C PRO A 54 11.86 -5.84 -10.19
N ILE A 55 10.98 -5.03 -9.59
CA ILE A 55 9.68 -4.64 -10.13
C ILE A 55 9.72 -3.13 -10.23
N SER A 56 9.50 -2.59 -11.41
CA SER A 56 9.52 -1.15 -11.68
C SER A 56 8.28 -0.42 -11.12
N PHE A 57 8.38 0.91 -10.99
CA PHE A 57 7.22 1.74 -10.66
C PHE A 57 6.11 1.65 -11.71
N SER A 58 6.47 1.48 -12.99
CA SER A 58 5.51 1.28 -14.07
C SER A 58 4.72 -0.01 -13.90
N GLU A 59 5.39 -1.12 -13.61
CA GLU A 59 4.75 -2.41 -13.35
C GLU A 59 3.87 -2.38 -12.09
N LEU A 60 4.40 -1.81 -10.98
CA LEU A 60 3.62 -1.66 -9.74
C LEU A 60 2.35 -0.85 -9.97
N LYS A 61 2.45 0.26 -10.72
CA LYS A 61 1.30 1.06 -11.12
C LYS A 61 0.29 0.25 -11.93
N GLN A 62 0.74 -0.48 -12.95
CA GLN A 62 -0.12 -1.26 -13.81
C GLN A 62 -0.88 -2.34 -13.02
N HIS A 63 -0.16 -3.13 -12.21
CA HIS A 63 -0.75 -4.21 -11.44
C HIS A 63 -1.71 -3.69 -10.37
N SER A 64 -1.32 -2.65 -9.63
CA SER A 64 -2.20 -2.06 -8.61
C SER A 64 -3.45 -1.40 -9.22
N ASN A 65 -3.36 -0.81 -10.40
CA ASN A 65 -4.54 -0.27 -11.10
C ASN A 65 -5.50 -1.40 -11.53
N LYS A 66 -4.98 -2.50 -12.06
CA LYS A 66 -5.80 -3.66 -12.44
C LYS A 66 -6.56 -4.20 -11.23
N LEU A 67 -5.87 -4.38 -10.10
CA LEU A 67 -6.49 -4.88 -8.87
C LEU A 67 -7.50 -3.88 -8.30
N ALA A 68 -7.17 -2.58 -8.25
CA ALA A 68 -8.11 -1.55 -7.81
C ALA A 68 -9.40 -1.56 -8.62
N ASN A 69 -9.29 -1.61 -9.96
CA ASN A 69 -10.44 -1.67 -10.85
C ASN A 69 -11.26 -2.96 -10.64
N ALA A 70 -10.61 -4.10 -10.44
CA ALA A 70 -11.29 -5.36 -10.17
C ALA A 70 -12.08 -5.32 -8.85
N LEU A 71 -11.51 -4.73 -7.78
CA LEU A 71 -12.19 -4.56 -6.49
C LEU A 71 -13.42 -3.64 -6.62
N LEU A 72 -13.27 -2.51 -7.31
CA LEU A 72 -14.39 -1.61 -7.57
C LEU A 72 -15.48 -2.26 -8.44
N ALA A 73 -15.11 -3.03 -9.47
CA ALA A 73 -16.04 -3.77 -10.31
C ALA A 73 -16.81 -4.86 -9.53
N LYS A 74 -16.21 -5.39 -8.45
CA LYS A 74 -16.88 -6.29 -7.49
C LYS A 74 -17.82 -5.58 -6.52
N GLY A 75 -17.98 -4.27 -6.65
CA GLY A 75 -18.91 -3.47 -5.86
C GLY A 75 -18.36 -2.91 -4.54
N LEU A 76 -17.04 -2.97 -4.33
CA LEU A 76 -16.42 -2.28 -3.18
C LEU A 76 -16.47 -0.77 -3.39
N LYS A 77 -16.64 -0.04 -2.28
CA LYS A 77 -16.77 1.42 -2.25
C LYS A 77 -15.71 2.03 -1.34
N VAL A 78 -15.42 3.30 -1.52
CA VAL A 78 -14.54 4.07 -0.64
C VAL A 78 -14.91 3.83 0.83
N GLY A 79 -13.92 3.52 1.65
CA GLY A 79 -14.10 3.18 3.07
C GLY A 79 -14.39 1.70 3.36
N ASP A 80 -14.62 0.86 2.35
CA ASP A 80 -14.73 -0.58 2.56
C ASP A 80 -13.39 -1.18 2.95
N ARG A 81 -13.41 -2.18 3.85
CA ARG A 81 -12.23 -2.87 4.35
C ARG A 81 -11.92 -4.07 3.47
N VAL A 82 -10.65 -4.18 3.10
CA VAL A 82 -10.11 -5.31 2.35
C VAL A 82 -9.02 -5.96 3.21
N ALA A 83 -9.26 -7.19 3.63
CA ALA A 83 -8.28 -7.99 4.33
C ALA A 83 -7.21 -8.49 3.34
N ILE A 84 -5.95 -8.40 3.74
CA ILE A 84 -4.81 -8.84 2.94
C ILE A 84 -4.08 -9.93 3.73
N LEU A 85 -4.23 -11.18 3.29
CA LEU A 85 -3.64 -12.38 3.90
C LEU A 85 -2.63 -12.99 2.93
N LEU A 86 -1.58 -12.28 2.67
CA LEU A 86 -0.51 -12.69 1.75
C LEU A 86 0.83 -12.79 2.50
N PRO A 87 1.74 -13.66 2.06
CA PRO A 87 3.12 -13.67 2.55
C PRO A 87 3.85 -12.40 2.12
N GLN A 88 5.13 -12.28 2.50
CA GLN A 88 5.99 -11.20 2.00
C GLN A 88 6.34 -11.48 0.53
N CYS A 89 5.56 -10.90 -0.36
CA CYS A 89 5.68 -11.04 -1.82
C CYS A 89 5.26 -9.74 -2.51
N PRO A 90 5.56 -9.55 -3.78
CA PRO A 90 5.18 -8.36 -4.54
C PRO A 90 3.68 -8.09 -4.55
N GLU A 91 2.87 -9.14 -4.56
CA GLU A 91 1.40 -9.06 -4.57
C GLU A 91 0.87 -8.36 -3.32
N THR A 92 1.56 -8.50 -2.18
CA THR A 92 1.20 -7.79 -0.94
C THR A 92 1.31 -6.28 -1.10
N ALA A 93 2.41 -5.80 -1.69
CA ALA A 93 2.57 -4.37 -1.98
C ALA A 93 1.55 -3.89 -3.02
N ILE A 94 1.31 -4.67 -4.07
CA ILE A 94 0.30 -4.39 -5.10
C ILE A 94 -1.09 -4.25 -4.45
N ALA A 95 -1.46 -5.16 -3.54
CA ALA A 95 -2.74 -5.12 -2.84
C ALA A 95 -2.90 -3.86 -1.98
N HIS A 96 -1.87 -3.48 -1.22
CA HIS A 96 -1.87 -2.25 -0.44
C HIS A 96 -2.04 -1.01 -1.32
N ILE A 97 -1.23 -0.87 -2.36
CA ILE A 97 -1.30 0.27 -3.28
C ILE A 97 -2.66 0.32 -3.99
N ALA A 98 -3.22 -0.82 -4.40
CA ALA A 98 -4.55 -0.90 -5.00
C ALA A 98 -5.65 -0.39 -4.04
N CYS A 99 -5.62 -0.84 -2.79
CA CYS A 99 -6.55 -0.37 -1.76
C CYS A 99 -6.45 1.15 -1.57
N TYR A 100 -5.24 1.69 -1.46
CA TYR A 100 -5.03 3.13 -1.28
C TYR A 100 -5.52 3.95 -2.46
N LYS A 101 -5.28 3.49 -3.70
CA LYS A 101 -5.75 4.16 -4.92
C LYS A 101 -7.28 4.21 -4.99
N ALA A 102 -7.93 3.11 -4.63
CA ALA A 102 -9.39 2.98 -4.63
C ALA A 102 -10.06 3.63 -3.42
N GLY A 103 -9.31 4.19 -2.47
CA GLY A 103 -9.85 4.74 -1.22
C GLY A 103 -10.42 3.67 -0.28
N LEU A 104 -9.95 2.44 -0.41
CA LEU A 104 -10.30 1.32 0.46
C LEU A 104 -9.39 1.29 1.70
N ILE A 105 -9.83 0.63 2.75
CA ILE A 105 -9.07 0.43 3.99
C ILE A 105 -8.39 -0.94 3.91
N ALA A 106 -7.06 -0.94 3.79
CA ALA A 106 -6.28 -2.17 3.85
C ALA A 106 -6.20 -2.67 5.30
N VAL A 107 -6.55 -3.93 5.52
CA VAL A 107 -6.45 -4.63 6.81
C VAL A 107 -5.42 -5.76 6.65
N PRO A 108 -4.13 -5.50 6.93
CA PRO A 108 -3.11 -6.53 6.80
C PRO A 108 -3.31 -7.61 7.87
N LEU A 109 -3.26 -8.87 7.43
CA LEU A 109 -3.34 -10.04 8.29
C LEU A 109 -2.05 -10.84 8.17
N PHE A 110 -1.69 -11.48 9.28
CA PHE A 110 -0.50 -12.29 9.36
C PHE A 110 -0.80 -13.73 8.96
N THR A 111 -0.03 -14.30 8.06
CA THR A 111 -0.27 -15.63 7.48
C THR A 111 -0.16 -16.78 8.50
N LEU A 112 0.44 -16.53 9.67
CA LEU A 112 0.51 -17.50 10.74
C LEU A 112 -0.66 -17.44 11.74
N PHE A 113 -1.67 -16.60 11.50
CA PHE A 113 -2.88 -16.64 12.31
C PHE A 113 -3.65 -17.94 12.05
N GLY A 114 -4.02 -18.64 13.13
CA GLY A 114 -4.94 -19.76 13.07
C GLY A 114 -6.37 -19.32 12.71
N GLU A 115 -7.22 -20.30 12.43
CA GLU A 115 -8.60 -20.08 11.94
C GLU A 115 -9.42 -19.16 12.85
N ASP A 116 -9.40 -19.38 14.17
CA ASP A 116 -10.14 -18.56 15.14
C ASP A 116 -9.69 -17.10 15.11
N ALA A 117 -8.37 -16.88 15.02
CA ALA A 117 -7.79 -15.54 14.99
C ALA A 117 -8.12 -14.80 13.68
N LEU A 118 -8.18 -15.52 12.56
CA LEU A 118 -8.59 -14.96 11.26
C LEU A 118 -10.09 -14.66 11.28
N SER A 119 -10.90 -15.60 11.71
CA SER A 119 -12.36 -15.43 11.79
C SER A 119 -12.73 -14.22 12.63
N PHE A 120 -12.14 -14.09 13.83
CA PHE A 120 -12.36 -12.93 14.69
C PHE A 120 -11.98 -11.61 14.01
N ARG A 121 -10.80 -11.54 13.36
CA ARG A 121 -10.32 -10.28 12.74
C ARG A 121 -11.15 -9.89 11.52
N LEU A 122 -11.55 -10.85 10.71
CA LEU A 122 -12.42 -10.61 9.56
C LEU A 122 -13.78 -10.09 10.01
N ALA A 123 -14.37 -10.72 11.03
CA ALA A 123 -15.64 -10.30 11.60
C ALA A 123 -15.55 -8.92 12.26
N ALA A 124 -14.54 -8.72 13.13
CA ALA A 124 -14.36 -7.46 13.88
C ALA A 124 -14.05 -6.27 12.97
N SER A 125 -13.28 -6.47 11.88
CA SER A 125 -13.00 -5.40 10.91
C SER A 125 -14.19 -5.15 9.97
N GLY A 126 -15.11 -6.09 9.84
CA GLY A 126 -16.17 -6.07 8.83
C GLY A 126 -15.57 -6.02 7.41
N ALA A 127 -14.51 -6.79 7.17
CA ALA A 127 -13.88 -6.88 5.86
C ALA A 127 -14.88 -7.37 4.81
N ARG A 128 -14.92 -6.70 3.66
CA ARG A 128 -15.82 -7.02 2.54
C ARG A 128 -15.17 -7.85 1.46
N ALA A 129 -13.85 -7.89 1.47
CA ALA A 129 -13.05 -8.75 0.60
C ALA A 129 -11.82 -9.26 1.35
N LEU A 130 -11.30 -10.40 0.92
CA LEU A 130 -10.05 -11.01 1.35
C LEU A 130 -9.21 -11.30 0.10
N ILE A 131 -7.94 -10.91 0.14
CA ILE A 131 -6.90 -11.17 -0.86
C ILE A 131 -5.86 -12.10 -0.24
#